data_2c7ab9b13ca3ff9465d99b47c13c0897
#
_entry.id   2c7ab9b13ca3ff9465d99b47c13c0897
#
_cell.length_a   1.000
_cell.length_b   1.000
_cell.length_c   1.000
_cell.angle_alpha   90.00
_cell.angle_beta   90.00
_cell.angle_gamma   90.00
#
_symmetry.space_group_name_H-M   'P 1'
#
loop_
_entity.id
_entity.type
_entity.pdbx_description
1 polymer ?
#
loop_
_entity_poly.entity_id
_entity_poly.type
_entity_poly.pdbx_seq_one_letter_code
_entity_poly.pdbx_strand_id
1 'polypeptide(L)'
;MVRLTWLRVQSFLPMNEICSNAEQLLNSIFESAGFDVRATGSESELGCMLSIEGSDSGLLLNQGGELLDALQQILNQAYGRSLARGQRIICDADYYRAARESELRAMAEHAARQVRANSSPFVFGPMDASERRVIHLSLANEADLVTESIGEGHARRLRVALK
;
A
#
# COMPACT_ATOMS: atom_id res chain seq x y z
N MET A 1 41.60 -31.99 -11.76
CA MET A 1 41.21 -30.55 -11.73
C MET A 1 39.68 -30.52 -11.77
N VAL A 2 39.03 -30.63 -10.57
CA VAL A 2 37.56 -30.74 -10.43
C VAL A 2 37.02 -29.34 -10.20
N ARG A 3 36.28 -28.78 -11.19
CA ARG A 3 35.54 -27.54 -11.04
C ARG A 3 34.34 -27.82 -10.14
N LEU A 4 34.41 -27.37 -8.89
CA LEU A 4 33.22 -27.23 -8.04
C LEU A 4 32.37 -26.08 -8.59
N THR A 5 31.34 -26.43 -9.34
CA THR A 5 30.21 -25.54 -9.66
C THR A 5 29.39 -25.37 -8.38
N TRP A 6 29.52 -24.23 -7.74
CA TRP A 6 28.61 -23.79 -6.69
C TRP A 6 27.24 -23.53 -7.32
N LEU A 7 26.44 -24.56 -7.48
CA LEU A 7 25.00 -24.43 -7.68
C LEU A 7 24.43 -23.82 -6.38
N ARG A 8 24.24 -22.51 -6.41
CA ARG A 8 23.43 -21.80 -5.41
C ARG A 8 22.00 -22.30 -5.58
N VAL A 9 21.63 -23.35 -4.86
CA VAL A 9 20.24 -23.76 -4.68
C VAL A 9 19.61 -22.61 -3.91
N GLN A 10 18.98 -21.67 -4.61
CA GLN A 10 18.00 -20.80 -3.99
C GLN A 10 16.87 -21.74 -3.55
N SER A 11 16.86 -22.09 -2.27
CA SER A 11 15.71 -22.77 -1.66
C SER A 11 14.55 -21.76 -1.72
N PHE A 12 13.70 -21.92 -2.72
CA PHE A 12 12.41 -21.26 -2.74
C PHE A 12 11.61 -21.86 -1.59
N LEU A 13 11.42 -21.09 -0.53
CA LEU A 13 10.51 -21.47 0.52
C LEU A 13 9.09 -21.54 -0.09
N PRO A 14 8.27 -22.52 0.28
CA PRO A 14 6.88 -22.57 -0.14
C PRO A 14 6.12 -21.34 0.39
N MET A 15 5.09 -20.90 -0.32
CA MET A 15 4.34 -19.67 0.01
C MET A 15 3.80 -19.68 1.44
N ASN A 16 3.27 -20.84 1.90
CA ASN A 16 2.77 -21.00 3.26
C ASN A 16 3.85 -20.75 4.32
N GLU A 17 5.07 -21.18 4.08
CA GLU A 17 6.20 -20.96 5.00
C GLU A 17 6.63 -19.49 5.01
N ILE A 18 6.66 -18.84 3.84
CA ILE A 18 6.94 -17.40 3.74
C ILE A 18 5.87 -16.62 4.50
N CYS A 19 4.59 -16.96 4.31
CA CYS A 19 3.47 -16.29 4.95
C CYS A 19 3.51 -16.46 6.47
N SER A 20 3.79 -17.69 6.96
CA SER A 20 3.95 -17.98 8.38
C SER A 20 5.14 -17.21 9.00
N ASN A 21 6.28 -17.17 8.31
CA ASN A 21 7.44 -16.44 8.80
C ASN A 21 7.20 -14.92 8.83
N ALA A 22 6.50 -14.38 7.83
CA ALA A 22 6.13 -12.96 7.78
C ALA A 22 5.14 -12.60 8.90
N GLU A 23 4.15 -13.46 9.16
CA GLU A 23 3.20 -13.34 10.26
C GLU A 23 3.92 -13.32 11.62
N GLN A 24 4.81 -14.30 11.86
CA GLN A 24 5.57 -14.39 13.10
C GLN A 24 6.46 -13.15 13.32
N LEU A 25 7.17 -12.71 12.29
CA LEU A 25 8.00 -11.50 12.38
C LEU A 25 7.15 -10.27 12.72
N LEU A 26 6.01 -10.09 12.05
CA LEU A 26 5.14 -8.95 12.29
C LEU A 26 4.56 -8.96 13.70
N ASN A 27 4.07 -10.12 14.17
CA ASN A 27 3.57 -10.26 15.53
C ASN A 27 4.65 -10.02 16.58
N SER A 28 5.90 -10.46 16.34
CA SER A 28 7.03 -10.16 17.22
C SER A 28 7.36 -8.66 17.28
N ILE A 29 7.22 -7.94 16.17
CA ILE A 29 7.37 -6.48 16.14
C ILE A 29 6.27 -5.81 16.99
N PHE A 30 5.02 -6.21 16.81
CA PHE A 30 3.90 -5.66 17.57
C PHE A 30 4.05 -5.89 19.08
N GLU A 31 4.36 -7.13 19.47
CA GLU A 31 4.60 -7.47 20.87
C GLU A 31 5.74 -6.65 21.48
N SER A 32 6.87 -6.53 20.75
CA SER A 32 8.02 -5.75 21.21
C SER A 32 7.75 -4.26 21.31
N ALA A 33 6.87 -3.74 20.45
CA ALA A 33 6.46 -2.33 20.47
C ALA A 33 5.30 -2.03 21.43
N GLY A 34 4.70 -3.06 22.03
CA GLY A 34 3.56 -2.94 22.96
C GLY A 34 2.25 -2.60 22.29
N PHE A 35 2.07 -2.95 21.00
CA PHE A 35 0.81 -2.80 20.29
C PHE A 35 -0.14 -3.98 20.61
N ASP A 36 -1.39 -3.67 20.93
CA ASP A 36 -2.46 -4.66 21.08
C ASP A 36 -3.13 -4.92 19.72
N VAL A 37 -2.35 -5.54 18.82
CA VAL A 37 -2.79 -5.99 17.50
C VAL A 37 -2.18 -7.34 17.18
N ARG A 38 -2.85 -8.08 16.29
CA ARG A 38 -2.41 -9.38 15.80
C ARG A 38 -2.53 -9.47 14.30
N ALA A 39 -1.47 -9.92 13.64
CA ALA A 39 -1.47 -10.27 12.24
C ALA A 39 -1.81 -11.75 12.06
N THR A 40 -2.60 -12.06 11.03
CA THR A 40 -2.93 -13.42 10.57
C THR A 40 -2.64 -13.51 9.09
N GLY A 41 -1.84 -14.51 8.69
CA GLY A 41 -1.42 -14.72 7.31
C GLY A 41 -2.35 -15.63 6.53
N SER A 42 -2.61 -15.28 5.29
CA SER A 42 -3.31 -16.12 4.32
C SER A 42 -2.65 -16.04 2.95
N GLU A 43 -2.72 -17.15 2.20
CA GLU A 43 -2.21 -17.18 0.83
C GLU A 43 -3.25 -16.60 -0.14
N SER A 44 -2.77 -15.89 -1.16
CA SER A 44 -3.59 -15.36 -2.24
C SER A 44 -2.87 -15.50 -3.59
N GLU A 45 -3.56 -15.27 -4.69
CA GLU A 45 -2.95 -15.24 -6.03
C GLU A 45 -1.85 -14.16 -6.14
N LEU A 46 -1.98 -13.08 -5.37
CA LEU A 46 -1.02 -11.97 -5.34
C LEU A 46 0.16 -12.21 -4.38
N GLY A 47 0.15 -13.33 -3.64
CA GLY A 47 1.17 -13.70 -2.67
C GLY A 47 0.59 -13.90 -1.26
N CYS A 48 1.23 -13.35 -0.25
CA CYS A 48 0.80 -13.45 1.14
C CYS A 48 0.02 -12.19 1.56
N MET A 49 -1.19 -12.38 2.10
CA MET A 49 -1.99 -11.34 2.73
C MET A 49 -1.87 -11.47 4.25
N LEU A 50 -1.47 -10.41 4.93
CA LEU A 50 -1.44 -10.30 6.39
C LEU A 50 -2.56 -9.37 6.83
N SER A 51 -3.62 -9.93 7.39
CA SER A 51 -4.72 -9.19 8.02
C SER A 51 -4.37 -8.85 9.45
N ILE A 52 -4.47 -7.58 9.83
CA ILE A 52 -4.09 -7.07 11.15
C ILE A 52 -5.35 -6.57 11.84
N GLU A 53 -5.60 -7.10 13.03
CA GLU A 53 -6.77 -6.76 13.86
C GLU A 53 -6.35 -6.54 15.30
N GLY A 54 -7.06 -5.68 16.02
CA GLY A 54 -6.81 -5.41 17.44
C GLY A 54 -7.22 -4.00 17.86
N SER A 55 -7.15 -3.70 19.15
CA SER A 55 -7.59 -2.40 19.69
C SER A 55 -6.71 -1.24 19.22
N ASP A 56 -5.46 -1.51 18.86
CA ASP A 56 -4.50 -0.51 18.39
C ASP A 56 -4.35 -0.44 16.86
N SER A 57 -5.20 -1.18 16.10
CA SER A 57 -5.18 -1.16 14.62
C SER A 57 -5.27 0.24 14.04
N GLY A 58 -6.08 1.12 14.66
CA GLY A 58 -6.20 2.51 14.27
C GLY A 58 -4.89 3.31 14.31
N LEU A 59 -3.92 2.93 15.16
CA LEU A 59 -2.61 3.58 15.20
C LEU A 59 -1.79 3.29 13.94
N LEU A 60 -1.98 2.12 13.32
CA LEU A 60 -1.32 1.74 12.07
C LEU A 60 -1.85 2.53 10.87
N LEU A 61 -3.07 3.07 11.00
CA LEU A 61 -3.79 3.77 9.93
C LEU A 61 -3.59 5.29 9.97
N ASN A 62 -2.91 5.80 11.01
CA ASN A 62 -2.58 7.21 11.11
C ASN A 62 -1.76 7.68 9.89
N GLN A 63 -1.93 8.95 9.54
CA GLN A 63 -1.23 9.60 8.41
C GLN A 63 -1.41 8.85 7.07
N GLY A 64 -2.62 8.31 6.82
CA GLY A 64 -2.91 7.60 5.59
C GLY A 64 -2.35 6.17 5.52
N GLY A 65 -2.02 5.56 6.67
CA GLY A 65 -1.48 4.20 6.74
C GLY A 65 0.03 4.12 6.52
N GLU A 66 0.77 5.20 6.76
CA GLU A 66 2.23 5.25 6.55
C GLU A 66 2.96 4.17 7.34
N LEU A 67 2.55 3.91 8.60
CA LEU A 67 3.14 2.84 9.41
C LEU A 67 2.83 1.45 8.82
N LEU A 68 1.60 1.24 8.38
CA LEU A 68 1.19 -0.01 7.73
C LEU A 68 2.02 -0.29 6.46
N ASP A 69 2.25 0.74 5.65
CA ASP A 69 3.07 0.63 4.44
C ASP A 69 4.55 0.42 4.76
N ALA A 70 5.08 1.04 5.80
CA ALA A 70 6.45 0.81 6.26
C ALA A 70 6.66 -0.63 6.72
N LEU A 71 5.75 -1.20 7.50
CA LEU A 71 5.77 -2.60 7.92
C LEU A 71 5.71 -3.54 6.72
N GLN A 72 4.81 -3.29 5.77
CA GLN A 72 4.73 -4.04 4.53
C GLN A 72 6.05 -3.99 3.74
N GLN A 73 6.69 -2.83 3.67
CA GLN A 73 7.97 -2.68 2.99
C GLN A 73 9.07 -3.51 3.67
N ILE A 74 9.15 -3.50 5.00
CA ILE A 74 10.10 -4.32 5.77
C ILE A 74 9.92 -5.80 5.44
N LEU A 75 8.69 -6.30 5.45
CA LEU A 75 8.38 -7.69 5.14
C LEU A 75 8.74 -8.06 3.70
N ASN A 76 8.44 -7.18 2.73
CA ASN A 76 8.81 -7.40 1.34
C ASN A 76 10.34 -7.33 1.11
N GLN A 77 11.09 -6.55 1.89
CA GLN A 77 12.55 -6.58 1.86
C GLN A 77 13.12 -7.88 2.45
N ALA A 78 12.52 -8.37 3.54
CA ALA A 78 12.96 -9.59 4.21
C ALA A 78 12.68 -10.85 3.37
N TYR A 79 11.50 -10.97 2.80
CA TYR A 79 11.00 -12.20 2.18
C TYR A 79 10.75 -12.10 0.68
N GLY A 80 10.67 -10.91 0.10
CA GLY A 80 10.27 -10.70 -1.29
C GLY A 80 11.16 -11.39 -2.33
N ARG A 81 12.43 -11.65 -1.99
CA ARG A 81 13.35 -12.40 -2.87
C ARG A 81 13.02 -13.89 -2.98
N SER A 82 12.26 -14.42 -2.01
CA SER A 82 11.80 -15.81 -1.99
C SER A 82 10.45 -15.99 -2.66
N LEU A 83 9.75 -14.89 -2.98
CA LEU A 83 8.46 -14.90 -3.66
C LEU A 83 8.63 -15.09 -5.18
N ALA A 84 7.62 -15.67 -5.82
CA ALA A 84 7.59 -15.75 -7.29
C ALA A 84 7.42 -14.36 -7.91
N ARG A 85 7.81 -14.24 -9.17
CA ARG A 85 7.73 -12.97 -9.89
C ARG A 85 6.28 -12.45 -9.92
N GLY A 86 6.09 -11.23 -9.45
CA GLY A 86 4.78 -10.59 -9.36
C GLY A 86 4.05 -10.82 -8.05
N GLN A 87 4.51 -11.74 -7.21
CA GLN A 87 3.98 -11.95 -5.87
C GLN A 87 4.64 -11.01 -4.85
N ARG A 88 3.89 -10.68 -3.80
CA ARG A 88 4.32 -9.80 -2.72
C ARG A 88 3.62 -10.13 -1.41
N ILE A 89 4.13 -9.59 -0.32
CA ILE A 89 3.43 -9.55 0.96
C ILE A 89 2.62 -8.27 1.02
N ILE A 90 1.34 -8.40 1.35
CA ILE A 90 0.40 -7.29 1.49
C ILE A 90 -0.06 -7.26 2.94
N CYS A 91 0.05 -6.11 3.60
CA CYS A 91 -0.51 -5.88 4.93
C CYS A 91 -1.77 -5.03 4.81
N ASP A 92 -2.82 -5.43 5.51
CA ASP A 92 -4.05 -4.64 5.63
C ASP A 92 -4.55 -4.69 7.08
N ALA A 93 -5.06 -3.58 7.56
CA ALA A 93 -5.64 -3.46 8.89
C ALA A 93 -7.10 -3.00 8.74
N ASP A 94 -8.04 -3.76 9.33
CA ASP A 94 -9.47 -3.42 9.36
C ASP A 94 -10.07 -3.08 7.97
N TYR A 95 -9.62 -3.76 6.91
CA TYR A 95 -10.04 -3.49 5.51
C TYR A 95 -9.76 -2.05 5.05
N TYR A 96 -8.75 -1.40 5.65
CA TYR A 96 -8.42 -0.01 5.39
C TYR A 96 -8.19 0.29 3.91
N ARG A 97 -7.44 -0.56 3.20
CA ARG A 97 -7.06 -0.28 1.81
C ARG A 97 -8.28 -0.14 0.89
N ALA A 98 -9.27 -1.02 1.03
CA ALA A 98 -10.49 -0.97 0.24
C ALA A 98 -11.35 0.25 0.61
N ALA A 99 -11.49 0.55 1.91
CA ALA A 99 -12.21 1.72 2.38
C ALA A 99 -11.55 3.03 1.91
N ARG A 100 -10.21 3.12 2.01
CA ARG A 100 -9.44 4.27 1.58
C ARG A 100 -9.51 4.50 0.07
N GLU A 101 -9.43 3.45 -0.72
CA GLU A 101 -9.60 3.56 -2.17
C GLU A 101 -11.00 4.09 -2.54
N SER A 102 -12.04 3.62 -1.86
CA SER A 102 -13.41 4.12 -2.07
C SER A 102 -13.54 5.60 -1.70
N GLU A 103 -12.95 6.02 -0.57
CA GLU A 103 -12.90 7.42 -0.15
C GLU A 103 -12.19 8.30 -1.19
N LEU A 104 -11.02 7.88 -1.68
CA LEU A 104 -10.26 8.62 -2.68
C LEU A 104 -11.04 8.78 -3.99
N ARG A 105 -11.79 7.76 -4.40
CA ARG A 105 -12.67 7.84 -5.58
C ARG A 105 -13.79 8.87 -5.37
N ALA A 106 -14.43 8.86 -4.21
CA ALA A 106 -15.46 9.85 -3.87
C ALA A 106 -14.90 11.28 -3.81
N MET A 107 -13.67 11.44 -3.27
CA MET A 107 -12.96 12.72 -3.27
C MET A 107 -12.64 13.20 -4.70
N ALA A 108 -12.25 12.29 -5.61
CA ALA A 108 -12.02 12.60 -7.02
C ALA A 108 -13.28 13.14 -7.70
N GLU A 109 -14.41 12.47 -7.52
CA GLU A 109 -15.71 12.93 -8.05
C GLU A 109 -16.12 14.30 -7.48
N HIS A 110 -15.90 14.50 -6.17
CA HIS A 110 -16.18 15.78 -5.54
C HIS A 110 -15.33 16.90 -6.16
N ALA A 111 -14.02 16.67 -6.31
CA ALA A 111 -13.12 17.64 -6.93
C ALA A 111 -13.53 17.96 -8.37
N ALA A 112 -13.92 16.95 -9.16
CA ALA A 112 -14.41 17.14 -10.53
C ALA A 112 -15.63 18.05 -10.57
N ARG A 113 -16.61 17.82 -9.69
CA ARG A 113 -17.81 18.69 -9.58
C ARG A 113 -17.44 20.13 -9.20
N GLN A 114 -16.52 20.31 -8.24
CA GLN A 114 -16.08 21.65 -7.80
C GLN A 114 -15.36 22.41 -8.91
N VAL A 115 -14.45 21.75 -9.63
CA VAL A 115 -13.72 22.35 -10.75
C VAL A 115 -14.68 22.82 -11.85
N ARG A 116 -15.68 22.00 -12.18
CA ARG A 116 -16.70 22.35 -13.18
C ARG A 116 -17.60 23.51 -12.75
N ALA A 117 -18.01 23.51 -11.47
CA ALA A 117 -18.89 24.54 -10.94
C ALA A 117 -18.21 25.92 -10.83
N ASN A 118 -16.95 25.93 -10.39
CA ASN A 118 -16.25 27.17 -10.05
C ASN A 118 -15.26 27.63 -11.13
N SER A 119 -15.02 26.81 -12.17
CA SER A 119 -14.00 27.04 -13.21
C SER A 119 -12.60 27.33 -12.64
N SER A 120 -12.33 26.81 -11.44
CA SER A 120 -11.08 27.02 -10.69
C SER A 120 -10.45 25.69 -10.35
N PRO A 121 -9.12 25.58 -10.40
CA PRO A 121 -8.44 24.34 -10.03
C PRO A 121 -8.72 23.92 -8.57
N PHE A 122 -8.87 22.63 -8.36
CA PHE A 122 -8.96 22.01 -7.04
C PHE A 122 -7.61 21.38 -6.69
N VAL A 123 -7.09 21.66 -5.50
CA VAL A 123 -5.83 21.10 -5.01
C VAL A 123 -6.12 20.27 -3.76
N PHE A 124 -5.78 18.99 -3.81
CA PHE A 124 -5.88 18.09 -2.66
C PHE A 124 -4.82 18.42 -1.61
N GLY A 125 -4.99 17.89 -0.40
CA GLY A 125 -3.93 17.85 0.60
C GLY A 125 -2.72 17.03 0.15
N PRO A 126 -1.64 17.02 0.94
CA PRO A 126 -0.53 16.10 0.72
C PRO A 126 -1.01 14.65 0.76
N MET A 127 -0.52 13.82 -0.16
CA MET A 127 -0.86 12.41 -0.26
C MET A 127 0.26 11.64 -0.95
N ASP A 128 0.34 10.34 -0.70
CA ASP A 128 1.36 9.49 -1.28
C ASP A 128 1.15 9.25 -2.80
N ALA A 129 2.09 8.56 -3.42
CA ALA A 129 2.05 8.32 -4.87
C ALA A 129 0.92 7.36 -5.28
N SER A 130 0.55 6.40 -4.41
CA SER A 130 -0.52 5.44 -4.69
C SER A 130 -1.88 6.11 -4.63
N GLU A 131 -2.11 6.95 -3.64
CA GLU A 131 -3.32 7.75 -3.49
C GLU A 131 -3.52 8.71 -4.66
N ARG A 132 -2.46 9.46 -5.05
CA ARG A 132 -2.53 10.33 -6.23
C ARG A 132 -2.86 9.54 -7.50
N ARG A 133 -2.34 8.32 -7.63
CA ARG A 133 -2.64 7.44 -8.76
C ARG A 133 -4.11 7.01 -8.78
N VAL A 134 -4.70 6.66 -7.63
CA VAL A 134 -6.13 6.30 -7.54
C VAL A 134 -7.00 7.45 -8.04
N ILE A 135 -6.77 8.67 -7.57
CA ILE A 135 -7.52 9.85 -8.00
C ILE A 135 -7.30 10.12 -9.48
N HIS A 136 -6.05 10.07 -9.95
CA HIS A 136 -5.72 10.26 -11.37
C HIS A 136 -6.46 9.27 -12.27
N LEU A 137 -6.44 7.99 -11.92
CA LEU A 137 -7.12 6.94 -12.68
C LEU A 137 -8.65 7.09 -12.64
N SER A 138 -9.21 7.53 -11.51
CA SER A 138 -10.65 7.80 -11.39
C SER A 138 -11.12 8.90 -12.33
N LEU A 139 -10.25 9.86 -12.64
CA LEU A 139 -10.55 10.99 -13.52
C LEU A 139 -9.98 10.86 -14.95
N ALA A 140 -9.29 9.77 -15.25
CA ALA A 140 -8.59 9.61 -16.53
C ALA A 140 -9.51 9.64 -17.75
N ASN A 141 -10.77 9.23 -17.60
CA ASN A 141 -11.77 9.19 -18.67
C ASN A 141 -12.57 10.51 -18.82
N GLU A 142 -12.34 11.49 -17.94
CA GLU A 142 -13.00 12.80 -17.99
C GLU A 142 -12.33 13.68 -19.05
N ALA A 143 -13.02 13.89 -20.18
CA ALA A 143 -12.44 14.56 -21.35
C ALA A 143 -12.09 16.04 -21.10
N ASP A 144 -12.79 16.68 -20.19
CA ASP A 144 -12.68 18.09 -19.82
C ASP A 144 -11.71 18.40 -18.69
N LEU A 145 -11.18 17.34 -18.01
CA LEU A 145 -10.31 17.50 -16.84
C LEU A 145 -8.87 17.09 -17.12
N VAL A 146 -7.96 17.73 -16.41
CA VAL A 146 -6.54 17.37 -16.34
C VAL A 146 -6.12 17.26 -14.88
N THR A 147 -5.27 16.27 -14.60
CA THR A 147 -4.70 16.06 -13.26
C THR A 147 -3.18 16.21 -13.33
N GLU A 148 -2.60 16.87 -12.34
CA GLU A 148 -1.18 17.15 -12.24
C GLU A 148 -0.69 16.94 -10.81
N SER A 149 0.43 16.21 -10.63
CA SER A 149 1.10 16.12 -9.33
C SER A 149 2.03 17.31 -9.15
N ILE A 150 1.78 18.13 -8.13
CA ILE A 150 2.54 19.33 -7.80
C ILE A 150 3.25 19.22 -6.45
N GLY A 151 4.36 19.95 -6.27
CA GLY A 151 5.19 19.90 -5.06
C GLY A 151 6.16 18.72 -5.03
N GLU A 152 6.90 18.59 -3.94
CA GLU A 152 7.97 17.60 -3.76
C GLU A 152 7.87 16.89 -2.42
N GLY A 153 8.48 15.70 -2.34
CA GLY A 153 8.56 14.91 -1.11
C GLY A 153 7.20 14.66 -0.46
N HIS A 154 7.12 14.78 0.86
CA HIS A 154 5.90 14.58 1.65
C HIS A 154 4.84 15.68 1.44
N ALA A 155 5.21 16.85 0.90
CA ALA A 155 4.28 17.92 0.56
C ALA A 155 3.62 17.75 -0.82
N ARG A 156 3.94 16.69 -1.53
CA ARG A 156 3.43 16.47 -2.90
C ARG A 156 1.93 16.21 -2.91
N ARG A 157 1.23 16.88 -3.83
CA ARG A 157 -0.24 16.94 -3.91
C ARG A 157 -0.70 16.64 -5.32
N LEU A 158 -2.00 16.40 -5.47
CA LEU A 158 -2.64 16.36 -6.78
C LEU A 158 -3.47 17.61 -7.00
N ARG A 159 -3.36 18.17 -8.20
CA ARG A 159 -4.20 19.27 -8.70
C ARG A 159 -5.09 18.75 -9.81
N VAL A 160 -6.36 19.16 -9.79
CA VAL A 160 -7.34 18.89 -10.84
C VAL A 160 -7.78 20.23 -11.43
N ALA A 161 -7.84 20.35 -12.75
CA ALA A 161 -8.27 21.59 -13.42
C ALA A 161 -9.03 21.24 -14.71
N LEU A 162 -9.75 22.23 -15.25
CA LEU A 162 -10.23 22.15 -16.63
C LEU A 162 -9.05 22.21 -17.61
N LYS A 163 -9.22 21.55 -18.76
CA LYS A 163 -8.27 21.60 -19.88
C LYS A 163 -8.27 22.94 -20.58
#